data_0afe924b4c638eff29fdc0a5a355e04d
#
_entry.id   0afe924b4c638eff29fdc0a5a355e04d
#
_cell.length_a   1.000
_cell.length_b   1.000
_cell.length_c   1.000
_cell.angle_alpha   90.00
_cell.angle_beta   90.00
_cell.angle_gamma   90.00
#
_symmetry.space_group_name_H-M   'P 1'
#
loop_
_entity.id
_entity.type
_entity.pdbx_description
1 polymer ?
#
loop_
_entity_poly.entity_id
_entity_poly.type
_entity_poly.pdbx_seq_one_letter_code
_entity_poly.pdbx_strand_id
1 'polypeptide(L)'
;MIGSGDGQVASPAAQPEPAPDCPSVPAVIFSALVLLGSFAALFYVDIPILRFLRSHDVSALQSLGDLGEKLGNGGTLITISLLLLGAGFLLKRQAWMQIALDSLLAHGVGALVGNSLKHIIGRPRPRLTHSGGWHWWPSLESGLDSFPSGHTSATVAVVTVLARALPRLRWVPFALATWVGASRIWRGSHFPGDVVGGVALGFVVGSICNGPLRDWRQSGSMALVRIAPIVLLLTGCFWVLTHRIVDPVMDTVFLVAGLLLIGNGWLVRIGWGPGATRVAAGGRGTVSNVIIVLGLGVDTGA
;
A
#
# COMPACT_ATOMS: atom_id res chain seq x y z
N MET A 1 12.05 26.87 66.64
CA MET A 1 11.57 25.72 65.85
C MET A 1 10.88 26.28 64.64
N ILE A 2 11.58 26.27 63.51
CA ILE A 2 11.05 26.80 62.24
C ILE A 2 10.82 25.56 61.35
N GLY A 3 9.55 25.20 61.10
CA GLY A 3 9.18 24.11 60.25
C GLY A 3 9.28 24.53 58.79
N SER A 4 10.20 23.96 58.02
CA SER A 4 10.30 24.05 56.58
C SER A 4 9.20 23.18 55.93
N GLY A 5 8.16 23.82 55.40
CA GLY A 5 7.16 23.16 54.58
C GLY A 5 7.70 22.94 53.15
N ASP A 6 8.10 21.70 52.83
CA ASP A 6 8.43 21.29 51.46
C ASP A 6 7.14 21.26 50.63
N GLY A 7 6.90 22.34 49.90
CA GLY A 7 5.87 22.40 48.88
C GLY A 7 6.26 21.52 47.69
N GLN A 8 5.83 20.28 47.68
CA GLN A 8 5.86 19.45 46.45
C GLN A 8 4.95 20.09 45.39
N VAL A 9 5.58 20.78 44.44
CA VAL A 9 4.90 21.21 43.19
C VAL A 9 4.54 19.97 42.42
N ALA A 10 3.27 19.59 42.46
CA ALA A 10 2.75 18.50 41.66
C ALA A 10 3.04 18.80 40.16
N SER A 11 3.81 17.92 39.52
CA SER A 11 4.04 17.99 38.09
C SER A 11 2.68 17.95 37.36
N PRO A 12 2.42 18.89 36.43
CA PRO A 12 1.15 18.89 35.69
C PRO A 12 0.99 17.56 35.00
N ALA A 13 -0.11 16.87 35.28
CA ALA A 13 -0.47 15.62 34.64
C ALA A 13 -0.42 15.80 33.11
N ALA A 14 0.38 15.00 32.44
CA ALA A 14 0.48 15.03 31.00
C ALA A 14 -0.93 14.87 30.39
N GLN A 15 -1.39 15.89 29.68
CA GLN A 15 -2.67 15.81 28.99
C GLN A 15 -2.59 14.66 27.98
N PRO A 16 -3.61 13.79 27.91
CA PRO A 16 -3.64 12.72 26.94
C PRO A 16 -3.52 13.34 25.54
N GLU A 17 -2.60 12.81 24.72
CA GLU A 17 -2.48 13.23 23.33
C GLU A 17 -3.85 13.10 22.64
N PRO A 18 -4.30 14.15 21.91
CA PRO A 18 -5.56 14.09 21.20
C PRO A 18 -5.55 12.91 20.24
N ALA A 19 -6.61 12.12 20.26
CA ALA A 19 -6.79 11.00 19.33
C ALA A 19 -6.62 11.51 17.90
N PRO A 20 -5.95 10.76 17.02
CA PRO A 20 -5.74 11.18 15.64
C PRO A 20 -7.10 11.42 14.97
N ASP A 21 -7.27 12.61 14.38
CA ASP A 21 -8.52 12.99 13.72
C ASP A 21 -8.87 11.99 12.61
N CYS A 22 -10.13 11.57 12.58
CA CYS A 22 -10.66 10.72 11.52
C CYS A 22 -10.64 11.51 10.19
N PRO A 23 -10.20 10.92 9.07
CA PRO A 23 -10.20 11.64 7.81
C PRO A 23 -11.63 12.02 7.41
N SER A 24 -11.79 13.21 6.84
CA SER A 24 -13.08 13.69 6.36
C SER A 24 -13.62 12.77 5.24
N VAL A 25 -14.95 12.65 5.14
CA VAL A 25 -15.59 11.86 4.08
C VAL A 25 -15.11 12.27 2.67
N PRO A 26 -15.00 13.57 2.34
CA PRO A 26 -14.43 13.98 1.04
C PRO A 26 -13.01 13.48 0.80
N ALA A 27 -12.15 13.45 1.82
CA ALA A 27 -10.78 12.93 1.69
C ALA A 27 -10.76 11.42 1.40
N VAL A 28 -11.66 10.67 2.01
CA VAL A 28 -11.81 9.23 1.76
C VAL A 28 -12.31 8.97 0.34
N ILE A 29 -13.35 9.70 -0.11
CA ILE A 29 -13.88 9.59 -1.47
C ILE A 29 -12.80 9.96 -2.50
N PHE A 30 -12.11 11.09 -2.31
CA PHE A 30 -11.02 11.50 -3.18
C PHE A 30 -9.93 10.43 -3.29
N SER A 31 -9.52 9.85 -2.17
CA SER A 31 -8.51 8.78 -2.15
C SER A 31 -8.98 7.53 -2.88
N ALA A 32 -10.25 7.17 -2.74
CA ALA A 32 -10.83 6.04 -3.47
C ALA A 32 -10.83 6.31 -4.99
N LEU A 33 -11.16 7.52 -5.42
CA LEU A 33 -11.12 7.92 -6.83
C LEU A 33 -9.68 7.91 -7.40
N VAL A 34 -8.70 8.40 -6.63
CA VAL A 34 -7.28 8.33 -6.98
C VAL A 34 -6.83 6.88 -7.15
N LEU A 35 -7.21 5.99 -6.25
CA LEU A 35 -6.89 4.56 -6.35
C LEU A 35 -7.51 3.94 -7.60
N LEU A 36 -8.79 4.19 -7.84
CA LEU A 36 -9.49 3.65 -9.01
C LEU A 36 -8.85 4.13 -10.32
N GLY A 37 -8.59 5.42 -10.45
CA GLY A 37 -7.92 5.99 -11.62
C GLY A 37 -6.50 5.47 -11.81
N SER A 38 -5.75 5.31 -10.71
CA SER A 38 -4.41 4.72 -10.74
C SER A 38 -4.42 3.27 -11.22
N PHE A 39 -5.38 2.46 -10.78
CA PHE A 39 -5.50 1.08 -11.27
C PHE A 39 -5.89 1.04 -12.74
N ALA A 40 -6.81 1.88 -13.20
CA ALA A 40 -7.15 1.97 -14.61
C ALA A 40 -5.92 2.32 -15.46
N ALA A 41 -5.10 3.28 -15.02
CA ALA A 41 -3.87 3.67 -15.69
C ALA A 41 -2.81 2.54 -15.67
N LEU A 42 -2.64 1.84 -14.54
CA LEU A 42 -1.72 0.71 -14.44
C LEU A 42 -2.09 -0.43 -15.36
N PHE A 43 -3.38 -0.76 -15.46
CA PHE A 43 -3.82 -1.82 -16.36
C PHE A 43 -3.51 -1.53 -17.83
N TYR A 44 -3.48 -0.26 -18.22
CA TYR A 44 -3.09 0.12 -19.57
C TYR A 44 -1.60 -0.17 -19.86
N VAL A 45 -0.71 0.02 -18.88
CA VAL A 45 0.73 -0.22 -19.05
C VAL A 45 1.16 -1.66 -18.78
N ASP A 46 0.29 -2.49 -18.21
CA ASP A 46 0.61 -3.88 -17.86
C ASP A 46 1.06 -4.72 -19.06
N ILE A 47 0.39 -4.56 -20.22
CA ILE A 47 0.71 -5.32 -21.42
C ILE A 47 2.04 -4.89 -22.06
N PRO A 48 2.33 -3.59 -22.25
CA PRO A 48 3.65 -3.15 -22.70
C PRO A 48 4.79 -3.72 -21.85
N ILE A 49 4.67 -3.62 -20.53
CA ILE A 49 5.68 -4.12 -19.60
C ILE A 49 5.85 -5.64 -19.73
N LEU A 50 4.76 -6.39 -19.83
CA LEU A 50 4.81 -7.84 -20.03
C LEU A 50 5.51 -8.20 -21.34
N ARG A 51 5.21 -7.50 -22.44
CA ARG A 51 5.88 -7.75 -23.75
C ARG A 51 7.37 -7.47 -23.66
N PHE A 52 7.75 -6.35 -23.01
CA PHE A 52 9.15 -6.01 -22.78
C PHE A 52 9.87 -7.11 -22.00
N LEU A 53 9.32 -7.59 -20.89
CA LEU A 53 9.93 -8.66 -20.08
C LEU A 53 10.08 -9.98 -20.86
N ARG A 54 9.14 -10.28 -21.75
CA ARG A 54 9.20 -11.48 -22.60
C ARG A 54 10.21 -11.38 -23.74
N SER A 55 10.48 -10.16 -24.21
CA SER A 55 11.47 -9.91 -25.27
C SER A 55 12.91 -9.84 -24.78
N HIS A 56 13.10 -9.75 -23.46
CA HIS A 56 14.43 -9.66 -22.86
C HIS A 56 14.73 -10.91 -22.02
N ASP A 57 15.98 -11.34 -22.03
CA ASP A 57 16.42 -12.43 -21.17
C ASP A 57 16.55 -11.94 -19.73
N VAL A 58 15.61 -12.38 -18.88
CA VAL A 58 15.61 -12.13 -17.45
C VAL A 58 16.07 -13.33 -16.63
N SER A 59 16.72 -14.31 -17.26
CA SER A 59 17.17 -15.55 -16.61
C SER A 59 18.04 -15.28 -15.38
N ALA A 60 18.90 -14.26 -15.42
CA ALA A 60 19.73 -13.83 -14.29
C ALA A 60 18.90 -13.42 -13.06
N LEU A 61 17.65 -12.98 -13.25
CA LEU A 61 16.75 -12.61 -12.17
C LEU A 61 15.93 -13.77 -11.63
N GLN A 62 15.97 -14.94 -12.25
CA GLN A 62 15.14 -16.08 -11.85
C GLN A 62 15.45 -16.53 -10.42
N SER A 63 16.71 -16.70 -10.06
CA SER A 63 17.12 -17.10 -8.69
C SER A 63 16.66 -16.09 -7.64
N LEU A 64 16.76 -14.79 -7.95
CA LEU A 64 16.24 -13.71 -7.10
C LEU A 64 14.72 -13.76 -7.02
N GLY A 65 14.06 -14.10 -8.13
CA GLY A 65 12.62 -14.30 -8.21
C GLY A 65 12.15 -15.47 -7.36
N ASP A 66 12.87 -16.59 -7.38
CA ASP A 66 12.57 -17.79 -6.57
C ASP A 66 12.70 -17.49 -5.07
N LEU A 67 13.73 -16.74 -4.68
CA LEU A 67 13.88 -16.30 -3.30
C LEU A 67 12.73 -15.38 -2.88
N GLY A 68 12.36 -14.41 -3.72
CA GLY A 68 11.21 -13.53 -3.45
C GLY A 68 9.88 -14.30 -3.34
N GLU A 69 9.69 -15.35 -4.16
CA GLU A 69 8.53 -16.24 -4.03
C GLU A 69 8.50 -16.97 -2.70
N LYS A 70 9.63 -17.58 -2.30
CA LYS A 70 9.75 -18.30 -1.03
C LYS A 70 9.49 -17.37 0.16
N LEU A 71 10.06 -16.17 0.16
CA LEU A 71 9.87 -15.18 1.22
C LEU A 71 8.43 -14.68 1.32
N GLY A 72 7.78 -14.44 0.18
CA GLY A 72 6.38 -13.99 0.12
C GLY A 72 5.35 -15.12 0.23
N ASN A 73 5.78 -16.36 0.36
CA ASN A 73 4.87 -17.50 0.51
C ASN A 73 4.13 -17.44 1.85
N GLY A 74 2.83 -17.73 1.83
CA GLY A 74 1.99 -17.70 3.02
C GLY A 74 2.50 -18.60 4.14
N GLY A 75 2.98 -19.80 3.80
CA GLY A 75 3.58 -20.72 4.78
C GLY A 75 4.81 -20.12 5.47
N THR A 76 5.69 -19.45 4.72
CA THR A 76 6.86 -18.75 5.28
C THR A 76 6.45 -17.63 6.23
N LEU A 77 5.48 -16.80 5.84
CA LEU A 77 4.98 -15.71 6.68
C LEU A 77 4.32 -16.21 7.96
N ILE A 78 3.52 -17.28 7.88
CA ILE A 78 2.91 -17.93 9.04
C ILE A 78 4.01 -18.51 9.94
N THR A 79 5.00 -19.21 9.38
CA THR A 79 6.10 -19.79 10.17
C THR A 79 6.87 -18.71 10.92
N ILE A 80 7.23 -17.60 10.27
CA ILE A 80 7.92 -16.48 10.92
C ILE A 80 7.07 -15.91 12.05
N SER A 81 5.77 -15.74 11.83
CA SER A 81 4.85 -15.22 12.85
C SER A 81 4.71 -16.17 14.03
N LEU A 82 4.64 -17.48 13.80
CA LEU A 82 4.60 -18.50 14.86
C LEU A 82 5.91 -18.58 15.64
N LEU A 83 7.06 -18.47 14.97
CA LEU A 83 8.36 -18.40 15.63
C LEU A 83 8.48 -17.17 16.53
N LEU A 84 7.97 -16.01 16.06
CA LEU A 84 7.92 -14.79 16.85
C LEU A 84 6.99 -14.94 18.07
N LEU A 85 5.84 -15.61 17.90
CA LEU A 85 4.90 -15.93 18.97
C LEU A 85 5.56 -16.82 20.04
N GLY A 86 6.21 -17.90 19.60
CA GLY A 86 6.94 -18.82 20.49
C GLY A 86 8.08 -18.14 21.24
N ALA A 87 8.88 -17.32 20.55
CA ALA A 87 9.94 -16.52 21.17
C ALA A 87 9.36 -15.53 22.19
N GLY A 88 8.25 -14.85 21.85
CA GLY A 88 7.55 -13.95 22.77
C GLY A 88 7.05 -14.66 24.03
N PHE A 89 6.52 -15.87 23.87
CA PHE A 89 6.08 -16.72 24.98
C PHE A 89 7.23 -17.14 25.87
N LEU A 90 8.31 -17.70 25.31
CA LEU A 90 9.48 -18.17 26.04
C LEU A 90 10.20 -17.04 26.78
N LEU A 91 10.33 -15.88 26.15
CA LEU A 91 10.99 -14.71 26.71
C LEU A 91 10.05 -13.81 27.54
N LYS A 92 8.79 -14.23 27.72
CA LYS A 92 7.73 -13.48 28.44
C LYS A 92 7.56 -12.03 27.90
N ARG A 93 7.70 -11.85 26.58
CA ARG A 93 7.58 -10.54 25.90
C ARG A 93 6.20 -10.38 25.29
N GLN A 94 5.27 -9.80 26.03
CA GLN A 94 3.88 -9.57 25.58
C GLN A 94 3.79 -8.82 24.24
N ALA A 95 4.65 -7.82 24.04
CA ALA A 95 4.68 -7.06 22.78
C ALA A 95 4.99 -7.95 21.56
N TRP A 96 5.88 -8.92 21.68
CA TRP A 96 6.21 -9.85 20.59
C TRP A 96 5.05 -10.80 20.30
N MET A 97 4.37 -11.27 21.32
CA MET A 97 3.18 -12.10 21.17
C MET A 97 2.06 -11.32 20.44
N GLN A 98 1.83 -10.07 20.84
CA GLN A 98 0.83 -9.23 20.18
C GLN A 98 1.17 -8.99 18.71
N ILE A 99 2.41 -8.62 18.39
CA ILE A 99 2.87 -8.42 17.01
C ILE A 99 2.66 -9.70 16.18
N ALA A 100 2.98 -10.87 16.75
CA ALA A 100 2.82 -12.14 16.06
C ALA A 100 1.35 -12.46 15.78
N LEU A 101 0.46 -12.25 16.76
CA LEU A 101 -0.98 -12.45 16.60
C LEU A 101 -1.59 -11.49 15.59
N ASP A 102 -1.22 -10.21 15.64
CA ASP A 102 -1.66 -9.19 14.67
C ASP A 102 -1.17 -9.54 13.26
N SER A 103 0.05 -10.07 13.13
CA SER A 103 0.62 -10.53 11.84
C SER A 103 -0.15 -11.73 11.29
N LEU A 104 -0.47 -12.72 12.13
CA LEU A 104 -1.28 -13.88 11.74
C LEU A 104 -2.69 -13.45 11.34
N LEU A 105 -3.31 -12.55 12.10
CA LEU A 105 -4.62 -11.99 11.78
C LEU A 105 -4.60 -11.24 10.44
N ALA A 106 -3.61 -10.36 10.25
CA ALA A 106 -3.45 -9.60 9.01
C ALA A 106 -3.23 -10.52 7.80
N HIS A 107 -2.44 -11.59 7.97
CA HIS A 107 -2.26 -12.60 6.94
C HIS A 107 -3.58 -13.31 6.61
N GLY A 108 -4.31 -13.79 7.61
CA GLY A 108 -5.58 -14.50 7.41
C GLY A 108 -6.67 -13.64 6.76
N VAL A 109 -6.86 -12.42 7.26
CA VAL A 109 -7.83 -11.46 6.68
C VAL A 109 -7.41 -11.06 5.25
N GLY A 110 -6.11 -10.79 5.03
CA GLY A 110 -5.58 -10.46 3.72
C GLY A 110 -5.75 -11.60 2.70
N ALA A 111 -5.52 -12.84 3.12
CA ALA A 111 -5.74 -14.03 2.30
C ALA A 111 -7.22 -14.20 1.95
N LEU A 112 -8.13 -14.05 2.92
CA LEU A 112 -9.56 -14.17 2.71
C LEU A 112 -10.07 -13.11 1.72
N VAL A 113 -9.80 -11.83 1.99
CA VAL A 113 -10.25 -10.71 1.15
C VAL A 113 -9.60 -10.79 -0.24
N GLY A 114 -8.28 -11.04 -0.30
CA GLY A 114 -7.55 -11.14 -1.56
C GLY A 114 -8.06 -12.29 -2.43
N ASN A 115 -8.34 -13.46 -1.82
CA ASN A 115 -8.87 -14.60 -2.57
C ASN A 115 -10.32 -14.34 -3.06
N SER A 116 -11.15 -13.71 -2.24
CA SER A 116 -12.49 -13.30 -2.67
C SER A 116 -12.45 -12.33 -3.86
N LEU A 117 -11.57 -11.32 -3.80
CA LEU A 117 -11.39 -10.37 -4.90
C LEU A 117 -10.90 -11.04 -6.19
N LYS A 118 -10.01 -12.04 -6.11
CA LYS A 118 -9.53 -12.79 -7.27
C LYS A 118 -10.67 -13.44 -8.04
N HIS A 119 -11.57 -14.11 -7.32
CA HIS A 119 -12.71 -14.80 -7.93
C HIS A 119 -13.81 -13.83 -8.40
N ILE A 120 -13.98 -12.70 -7.74
CA ILE A 120 -14.95 -11.66 -8.17
C ILE A 120 -14.46 -10.98 -9.45
N ILE A 121 -13.16 -10.69 -9.54
CA ILE A 121 -12.60 -9.93 -10.67
C ILE A 121 -12.27 -10.84 -11.84
N GLY A 122 -11.82 -12.06 -11.61
CA GLY A 122 -11.57 -13.06 -12.66
C GLY A 122 -10.48 -12.65 -13.66
N ARG A 123 -9.44 -11.93 -13.24
CA ARG A 123 -8.38 -11.44 -14.13
C ARG A 123 -7.46 -12.56 -14.57
N PRO A 124 -7.22 -12.77 -15.89
CA PRO A 124 -6.29 -13.79 -16.36
C PRO A 124 -4.84 -13.44 -15.98
N ARG A 125 -4.04 -14.48 -15.67
CA ARG A 125 -2.61 -14.32 -15.36
C ARG A 125 -1.80 -14.03 -16.63
N PRO A 126 -0.65 -13.32 -16.52
CA PRO A 126 0.22 -13.01 -17.67
C PRO A 126 0.55 -14.21 -18.53
N ARG A 127 0.79 -15.39 -17.94
CA ARG A 127 1.14 -16.62 -18.64
C ARG A 127 0.04 -17.17 -19.56
N LEU A 128 -1.22 -16.82 -19.30
CA LEU A 128 -2.37 -17.26 -20.10
C LEU A 128 -2.78 -16.24 -21.17
N THR A 129 -2.22 -15.04 -21.14
CA THR A 129 -2.63 -13.93 -21.98
C THR A 129 -1.54 -13.63 -23.00
N HIS A 130 -1.78 -13.91 -24.28
CA HIS A 130 -0.90 -13.49 -25.38
C HIS A 130 -1.30 -12.13 -25.94
N SER A 131 -2.58 -11.77 -25.88
CA SER A 131 -3.16 -10.57 -26.49
C SER A 131 -3.72 -9.53 -25.53
N GLY A 132 -3.62 -9.77 -24.20
CA GLY A 132 -4.18 -8.83 -23.21
C GLY A 132 -5.70 -8.84 -23.12
N GLY A 133 -6.33 -9.95 -23.49
CA GLY A 133 -7.78 -10.10 -23.40
C GLY A 133 -8.28 -9.86 -21.96
N TRP A 134 -9.21 -8.92 -21.86
CA TRP A 134 -9.82 -8.53 -20.58
C TRP A 134 -11.05 -9.40 -20.35
N HIS A 135 -10.90 -10.50 -19.63
CA HIS A 135 -12.03 -11.25 -19.10
C HIS A 135 -12.25 -10.82 -17.65
N TRP A 136 -13.03 -9.78 -17.46
CA TRP A 136 -13.45 -9.29 -16.15
C TRP A 136 -14.81 -9.90 -15.81
N TRP A 137 -14.80 -11.15 -15.40
CA TRP A 137 -16.01 -11.84 -15.03
C TRP A 137 -15.70 -12.75 -13.83
N PRO A 138 -16.59 -12.84 -12.86
CA PRO A 138 -16.41 -13.75 -11.74
C PRO A 138 -16.11 -15.17 -12.23
N SER A 139 -15.01 -15.75 -11.75
CA SER A 139 -14.58 -17.07 -12.16
C SER A 139 -13.90 -17.82 -11.02
N LEU A 140 -14.15 -19.12 -10.96
CA LEU A 140 -13.43 -20.08 -10.10
C LEU A 140 -12.33 -20.83 -10.86
N GLU A 141 -12.14 -20.53 -12.14
CA GLU A 141 -11.15 -21.21 -12.97
C GLU A 141 -9.72 -20.85 -12.55
N SER A 142 -8.86 -21.86 -12.52
CA SER A 142 -7.44 -21.66 -12.25
C SER A 142 -6.79 -20.83 -13.36
N GLY A 143 -6.06 -19.80 -12.96
CA GLY A 143 -5.40 -18.89 -13.87
C GLY A 143 -6.18 -17.61 -14.19
N LEU A 144 -7.46 -17.51 -13.81
CA LEU A 144 -8.25 -16.30 -13.81
C LEU A 144 -8.24 -15.61 -12.42
N ASP A 145 -7.13 -15.74 -11.69
CA ASP A 145 -6.94 -15.33 -10.31
C ASP A 145 -5.75 -14.37 -10.15
N SER A 146 -5.48 -13.52 -11.17
CA SER A 146 -4.29 -12.67 -11.17
C SER A 146 -4.39 -11.50 -10.20
N PHE A 147 -5.50 -10.77 -10.16
CA PHE A 147 -5.66 -9.56 -9.34
C PHE A 147 -6.48 -9.82 -8.06
N PRO A 148 -6.02 -9.31 -6.93
CA PRO A 148 -4.70 -8.75 -6.63
C PRO A 148 -3.63 -9.83 -6.41
N SER A 149 -2.33 -9.43 -6.41
CA SER A 149 -1.24 -10.36 -6.12
C SER A 149 -1.28 -10.84 -4.66
N GLY A 150 -1.53 -12.15 -4.44
CA GLY A 150 -1.66 -12.73 -3.10
C GLY A 150 -0.36 -12.69 -2.29
N HIS A 151 0.79 -13.02 -2.91
CA HIS A 151 2.10 -12.93 -2.25
C HIS A 151 2.39 -11.50 -1.79
N THR A 152 2.13 -10.52 -2.67
CA THR A 152 2.36 -9.10 -2.34
C THR A 152 1.44 -8.64 -1.23
N SER A 153 0.14 -8.93 -1.30
CA SER A 153 -0.82 -8.49 -0.28
C SER A 153 -0.54 -9.10 1.10
N ALA A 154 -0.24 -10.41 1.15
CA ALA A 154 0.10 -11.08 2.39
C ALA A 154 1.40 -10.52 3.00
N THR A 155 2.46 -10.35 2.19
CA THR A 155 3.72 -9.79 2.67
C THR A 155 3.53 -8.35 3.16
N VAL A 156 2.85 -7.49 2.39
CA VAL A 156 2.63 -6.09 2.78
C VAL A 156 1.76 -6.00 4.04
N ALA A 157 0.76 -6.86 4.21
CA ALA A 157 -0.05 -6.89 5.42
C ALA A 157 0.80 -7.18 6.66
N VAL A 158 1.62 -8.23 6.62
CA VAL A 158 2.53 -8.62 7.72
C VAL A 158 3.59 -7.54 7.97
N VAL A 159 4.25 -7.01 6.93
CA VAL A 159 5.28 -5.98 7.12
C VAL A 159 4.71 -4.66 7.62
N THR A 160 3.44 -4.36 7.34
CA THR A 160 2.77 -3.16 7.89
C THR A 160 2.61 -3.27 9.40
N VAL A 161 2.30 -4.46 9.92
CA VAL A 161 2.28 -4.74 11.36
C VAL A 161 3.69 -4.63 11.93
N LEU A 162 4.67 -5.30 11.34
CA LEU A 162 6.06 -5.29 11.80
C LEU A 162 6.69 -3.90 11.79
N ALA A 163 6.39 -3.09 10.77
CA ALA A 163 6.93 -1.74 10.64
C ALA A 163 6.48 -0.79 11.76
N ARG A 164 5.28 -1.01 12.31
CA ARG A 164 4.81 -0.24 13.47
C ARG A 164 5.51 -0.67 14.75
N ALA A 165 5.81 -1.96 14.87
CA ALA A 165 6.55 -2.50 16.01
C ALA A 165 8.04 -2.12 15.99
N LEU A 166 8.60 -1.87 14.80
CA LEU A 166 10.02 -1.57 14.57
C LEU A 166 10.21 -0.20 13.90
N PRO A 167 9.84 0.92 14.55
CA PRO A 167 9.78 2.24 13.90
C PRO A 167 11.12 2.72 13.33
N ARG A 168 12.25 2.33 13.95
CA ARG A 168 13.59 2.67 13.48
C ARG A 168 14.04 1.85 12.26
N LEU A 169 13.56 0.62 12.15
CA LEU A 169 13.90 -0.33 11.08
C LEU A 169 12.75 -0.56 10.08
N ARG A 170 11.70 0.28 10.14
CA ARG A 170 10.47 0.10 9.33
C ARG A 170 10.71 -0.05 7.82
N TRP A 171 11.80 0.50 7.30
CA TRP A 171 12.13 0.43 5.88
C TRP A 171 12.60 -0.95 5.43
N VAL A 172 13.20 -1.75 6.34
CA VAL A 172 13.71 -3.09 6.03
C VAL A 172 12.58 -4.04 5.62
N PRO A 173 11.50 -4.21 6.41
CA PRO A 173 10.37 -5.05 5.97
C PRO A 173 9.72 -4.55 4.69
N PHE A 174 9.60 -3.22 4.47
CA PHE A 174 9.04 -2.70 3.22
C PHE A 174 9.96 -2.95 2.02
N ALA A 175 11.28 -2.90 2.17
CA ALA A 175 12.21 -3.27 1.12
C ALA A 175 12.05 -4.74 0.71
N LEU A 176 11.88 -5.65 1.68
CA LEU A 176 11.58 -7.06 1.43
C LEU A 176 10.23 -7.23 0.70
N ALA A 177 9.19 -6.49 1.12
CA ALA A 177 7.89 -6.53 0.44
C ALA A 177 7.99 -6.02 -1.01
N THR A 178 8.78 -4.98 -1.26
CA THR A 178 9.06 -4.47 -2.61
C THR A 178 9.74 -5.53 -3.47
N TRP A 179 10.74 -6.22 -2.92
CA TRP A 179 11.40 -7.32 -3.61
C TRP A 179 10.42 -8.47 -3.93
N VAL A 180 9.61 -8.91 -2.96
CA VAL A 180 8.57 -9.91 -3.21
C VAL A 180 7.64 -9.45 -4.33
N GLY A 181 7.15 -8.21 -4.31
CA GLY A 181 6.30 -7.66 -5.37
C GLY A 181 6.98 -7.67 -6.74
N ALA A 182 8.20 -7.15 -6.84
CA ALA A 182 8.98 -7.13 -8.07
C ALA A 182 9.21 -8.55 -8.62
N SER A 183 9.52 -9.51 -7.75
CA SER A 183 9.71 -10.92 -8.13
C SER A 183 8.49 -11.51 -8.86
N ARG A 184 7.28 -11.07 -8.50
CA ARG A 184 6.04 -11.55 -9.15
C ARG A 184 5.90 -11.04 -10.57
N ILE A 185 6.42 -9.85 -10.85
CA ILE A 185 6.38 -9.23 -12.19
C ILE A 185 7.38 -9.92 -13.11
N TRP A 186 8.66 -9.98 -12.76
CA TRP A 186 9.67 -10.55 -13.65
C TRP A 186 9.55 -12.07 -13.83
N ARG A 187 8.96 -12.80 -12.88
CA ARG A 187 8.56 -14.20 -13.07
C ARG A 187 7.33 -14.38 -13.99
N GLY A 188 6.69 -13.30 -14.45
CA GLY A 188 5.48 -13.35 -15.26
C GLY A 188 4.27 -13.96 -14.53
N SER A 189 4.27 -13.98 -13.20
CA SER A 189 3.17 -14.53 -12.40
C SER A 189 2.03 -13.54 -12.24
N HIS A 190 2.36 -12.24 -12.21
CA HIS A 190 1.42 -11.14 -12.02
C HIS A 190 1.83 -9.93 -12.87
N PHE A 191 0.84 -9.11 -13.22
CA PHE A 191 1.08 -7.82 -13.83
C PHE A 191 1.50 -6.78 -12.78
N PRO A 192 2.16 -5.66 -13.19
CA PRO A 192 2.40 -4.52 -12.31
C PRO A 192 1.18 -4.04 -11.55
N GLY A 193 0.03 -3.90 -12.23
CA GLY A 193 -1.24 -3.51 -11.61
C GLY A 193 -1.70 -4.46 -10.51
N ASP A 194 -1.49 -5.78 -10.67
CA ASP A 194 -1.83 -6.77 -9.64
C ASP A 194 -0.96 -6.60 -8.39
N VAL A 195 0.32 -6.30 -8.60
CA VAL A 195 1.28 -6.09 -7.50
C VAL A 195 0.93 -4.82 -6.72
N VAL A 196 0.65 -3.72 -7.43
CA VAL A 196 0.23 -2.46 -6.78
C VAL A 196 -1.12 -2.64 -6.06
N GLY A 197 -2.06 -3.40 -6.64
CA GLY A 197 -3.30 -3.80 -5.96
C GLY A 197 -3.05 -4.60 -4.69
N GLY A 198 -2.09 -5.52 -4.74
CA GLY A 198 -1.62 -6.27 -3.58
C GLY A 198 -1.01 -5.37 -2.49
N VAL A 199 -0.20 -4.37 -2.87
CA VAL A 199 0.35 -3.37 -1.94
C VAL A 199 -0.77 -2.59 -1.25
N ALA A 200 -1.74 -2.08 -2.02
CA ALA A 200 -2.86 -1.32 -1.47
C ALA A 200 -3.68 -2.17 -0.49
N LEU A 201 -4.08 -3.37 -0.90
CA LEU A 201 -4.85 -4.29 -0.06
C LEU A 201 -4.09 -4.66 1.22
N GLY A 202 -2.84 -5.08 1.09
CA GLY A 202 -2.01 -5.49 2.22
C GLY A 202 -1.79 -4.36 3.22
N PHE A 203 -1.56 -3.13 2.74
CA PHE A 203 -1.40 -1.97 3.61
C PHE A 203 -2.68 -1.63 4.39
N VAL A 204 -3.85 -1.66 3.73
CA VAL A 204 -5.15 -1.41 4.38
C VAL A 204 -5.43 -2.48 5.42
N VAL A 205 -5.32 -3.76 5.07
CA VAL A 205 -5.56 -4.88 5.98
C VAL A 205 -4.59 -4.85 7.16
N GLY A 206 -3.30 -4.72 6.93
CA GLY A 206 -2.29 -4.64 7.99
C GLY A 206 -2.50 -3.43 8.91
N SER A 207 -3.01 -2.32 8.37
CA SER A 207 -3.35 -1.14 9.17
C SER A 207 -4.58 -1.35 10.05
N ILE A 208 -5.59 -2.06 9.55
CA ILE A 208 -6.80 -2.41 10.32
C ILE A 208 -6.45 -3.40 11.43
N CYS A 209 -5.71 -4.45 11.11
CA CYS A 209 -5.40 -5.53 12.07
C CYS A 209 -4.38 -5.11 13.14
N ASN A 210 -3.72 -3.98 13.01
CA ASN A 210 -2.69 -3.49 13.93
C ASN A 210 -3.25 -2.53 15.01
N GLY A 211 -4.52 -2.65 15.35
CA GLY A 211 -5.19 -1.82 16.36
C GLY A 211 -6.43 -2.50 16.92
N PRO A 212 -7.10 -1.88 17.89
CA PRO A 212 -8.35 -2.41 18.40
C PRO A 212 -9.37 -2.58 17.27
N LEU A 213 -9.95 -3.78 17.14
CA LEU A 213 -10.92 -4.07 16.08
C LEU A 213 -12.15 -3.14 16.12
N ARG A 214 -12.48 -2.55 17.29
CA ARG A 214 -13.55 -1.55 17.40
C ARG A 214 -13.29 -0.29 16.53
N ASP A 215 -12.03 0.01 16.26
CA ASP A 215 -11.62 1.24 15.55
C ASP A 215 -11.29 0.96 14.07
N TRP A 216 -11.73 -0.21 13.53
CA TRP A 216 -11.39 -0.66 12.17
C TRP A 216 -11.78 0.33 11.07
N ARG A 217 -12.92 1.04 11.25
CA ARG A 217 -13.37 2.06 10.29
C ARG A 217 -12.38 3.22 10.20
N GLN A 218 -11.96 3.74 11.35
CA GLN A 218 -10.97 4.81 11.42
C GLN A 218 -9.63 4.35 10.85
N SER A 219 -9.14 3.18 11.28
CA SER A 219 -7.89 2.60 10.76
C SER A 219 -7.94 2.36 9.25
N GLY A 220 -9.05 1.85 8.73
CA GLY A 220 -9.26 1.60 7.31
C GLY A 220 -9.32 2.88 6.48
N SER A 221 -10.08 3.89 6.92
CA SER A 221 -10.19 5.17 6.23
C SER A 221 -8.86 5.93 6.23
N MET A 222 -8.13 5.92 7.36
CA MET A 222 -6.78 6.49 7.43
C MET A 222 -5.79 5.75 6.53
N ALA A 223 -5.88 4.43 6.45
CA ALA A 223 -5.02 3.63 5.58
C ALA A 223 -5.29 3.93 4.11
N LEU A 224 -6.55 4.01 3.71
CA LEU A 224 -6.95 4.34 2.33
C LEU A 224 -6.38 5.70 1.91
N VAL A 225 -6.54 6.68 2.76
CA VAL A 225 -6.03 8.02 2.57
C VAL A 225 -4.50 8.04 2.45
N ARG A 226 -3.79 7.28 3.27
CA ARG A 226 -2.32 7.20 3.26
C ARG A 226 -1.75 6.41 2.07
N ILE A 227 -2.46 5.41 1.58
CA ILE A 227 -1.97 4.57 0.48
C ILE A 227 -2.20 5.21 -0.89
N ALA A 228 -3.24 6.04 -1.06
CA ALA A 228 -3.60 6.63 -2.34
C ALA A 228 -2.43 7.38 -3.02
N PRO A 229 -1.69 8.29 -2.35
CA PRO A 229 -0.56 8.97 -2.97
C PRO A 229 0.59 8.02 -3.31
N ILE A 230 0.78 6.94 -2.54
CA ILE A 230 1.81 5.94 -2.82
C ILE A 230 1.46 5.17 -4.09
N VAL A 231 0.21 4.75 -4.24
CA VAL A 231 -0.27 4.08 -5.45
C VAL A 231 -0.14 4.99 -6.67
N LEU A 232 -0.49 6.27 -6.52
CA LEU A 232 -0.35 7.26 -7.59
C LEU A 232 1.11 7.43 -8.03
N LEU A 233 2.05 7.51 -7.07
CA LEU A 233 3.49 7.57 -7.35
C LEU A 233 3.97 6.32 -8.10
N LEU A 234 3.57 5.13 -7.64
CA LEU A 234 3.94 3.87 -8.30
C LEU A 234 3.38 3.80 -9.72
N THR A 235 2.13 4.23 -9.91
CA THR A 235 1.51 4.32 -11.24
C THR A 235 2.32 5.23 -12.17
N GLY A 236 2.70 6.42 -11.70
CA GLY A 236 3.55 7.33 -12.45
C GLY A 236 4.91 6.74 -12.79
N CYS A 237 5.55 6.05 -11.85
CA CYS A 237 6.82 5.35 -12.12
C CYS A 237 6.68 4.28 -13.22
N PHE A 238 5.63 3.48 -13.19
CA PHE A 238 5.37 2.49 -14.25
C PHE A 238 5.09 3.14 -15.60
N TRP A 239 4.40 4.26 -15.64
CA TRP A 239 4.19 5.02 -16.86
C TRP A 239 5.48 5.58 -17.42
N VAL A 240 6.35 6.16 -16.59
CA VAL A 240 7.68 6.64 -17.02
C VAL A 240 8.56 5.48 -17.52
N LEU A 241 8.51 4.33 -16.86
CA LEU A 241 9.23 3.14 -17.35
C LEU A 241 8.71 2.67 -18.70
N THR A 242 7.41 2.79 -18.93
CA THR A 242 6.75 2.34 -20.16
C THR A 242 7.09 3.21 -21.36
N HIS A 243 7.43 4.50 -21.17
CA HIS A 243 7.80 5.39 -22.28
C HIS A 243 8.97 4.87 -23.12
N ARG A 244 9.89 4.12 -22.52
CA ARG A 244 11.04 3.50 -23.21
C ARG A 244 10.68 2.21 -23.97
N ILE A 245 9.45 1.72 -23.81
CA ILE A 245 9.02 0.38 -24.24
C ILE A 245 8.01 0.47 -25.39
N VAL A 246 7.37 1.63 -25.55
CA VAL A 246 6.26 1.86 -26.50
C VAL A 246 6.75 2.64 -27.72
N ASP A 247 5.98 2.60 -28.83
CA ASP A 247 6.29 3.30 -30.06
C ASP A 247 6.52 4.81 -29.84
N PRO A 248 7.46 5.43 -30.61
CA PRO A 248 7.88 6.83 -30.42
C PRO A 248 6.75 7.87 -30.41
N VAL A 249 5.63 7.61 -31.09
CA VAL A 249 4.48 8.52 -31.12
C VAL A 249 3.80 8.64 -29.77
N MET A 250 3.77 7.56 -29.00
CA MET A 250 3.15 7.52 -27.67
C MET A 250 4.16 7.81 -26.54
N ASP A 251 5.44 7.81 -26.87
CA ASP A 251 6.54 7.96 -25.90
C ASP A 251 6.40 9.23 -25.06
N THR A 252 6.21 10.37 -25.68
CA THR A 252 6.04 11.66 -25.00
C THR A 252 4.81 11.67 -24.08
N VAL A 253 3.71 11.06 -24.52
CA VAL A 253 2.45 11.00 -23.73
C VAL A 253 2.70 10.20 -22.46
N PHE A 254 3.33 9.04 -22.55
CA PHE A 254 3.65 8.20 -21.40
C PHE A 254 4.61 8.91 -20.43
N LEU A 255 5.64 9.58 -20.97
CA LEU A 255 6.60 10.32 -20.14
C LEU A 255 5.92 11.47 -19.40
N VAL A 256 5.18 12.32 -20.11
CA VAL A 256 4.53 13.50 -19.51
C VAL A 256 3.46 13.06 -18.53
N ALA A 257 2.59 12.12 -18.89
CA ALA A 257 1.58 11.61 -17.98
C ALA A 257 2.18 10.97 -16.73
N GLY A 258 3.24 10.16 -16.89
CA GLY A 258 3.94 9.56 -15.76
C GLY A 258 4.55 10.60 -14.82
N LEU A 259 5.21 11.62 -15.34
CA LEU A 259 5.77 12.73 -14.55
C LEU A 259 4.70 13.54 -13.83
N LEU A 260 3.56 13.80 -14.48
CA LEU A 260 2.42 14.46 -13.83
C LEU A 260 1.84 13.60 -12.69
N LEU A 261 1.71 12.29 -12.86
CA LEU A 261 1.24 11.38 -11.81
C LEU A 261 2.21 11.36 -10.62
N ILE A 262 3.52 11.35 -10.88
CA ILE A 262 4.56 11.42 -9.82
C ILE A 262 4.46 12.76 -9.09
N GLY A 263 4.37 13.88 -9.81
CA GLY A 263 4.25 15.23 -9.24
C GLY A 263 2.99 15.36 -8.36
N ASN A 264 1.85 14.91 -8.84
CA ASN A 264 0.60 14.92 -8.07
C ASN A 264 0.68 14.01 -6.83
N GLY A 265 1.26 12.82 -6.96
CA GLY A 265 1.49 11.92 -5.82
C GLY A 265 2.35 12.54 -4.73
N TRP A 266 3.40 13.27 -5.11
CA TRP A 266 4.25 14.06 -4.20
C TRP A 266 3.48 15.17 -3.50
N LEU A 267 2.73 15.98 -4.24
CA LEU A 267 1.93 17.08 -3.69
C LEU A 267 0.88 16.58 -2.70
N VAL A 268 0.16 15.51 -3.05
CA VAL A 268 -0.82 14.88 -2.15
C VAL A 268 -0.13 14.37 -0.88
N ARG A 269 1.05 13.77 -0.98
CA ARG A 269 1.79 13.27 0.18
C ARG A 269 2.28 14.39 1.10
N ILE A 270 2.74 15.52 0.55
CA ILE A 270 3.19 16.69 1.33
C ILE A 270 2.01 17.36 2.04
N GLY A 271 0.87 17.53 1.34
CA GLY A 271 -0.34 18.10 1.92
C GLY A 271 -0.97 17.27 3.06
N TRP A 272 -0.52 16.00 3.21
CA TRP A 272 -1.02 15.05 4.20
C TRP A 272 -0.03 14.74 5.32
N GLY A 273 1.01 15.55 5.47
CA GLY A 273 1.92 15.48 6.62
C GLY A 273 1.20 15.77 7.93
N PRO A 274 1.73 15.32 9.09
CA PRO A 274 1.14 15.53 10.40
C PRO A 274 0.89 17.01 10.78
N GLY A 275 1.49 17.95 10.04
CA GLY A 275 1.29 19.39 10.22
C GLY A 275 0.15 19.99 9.38
N ALA A 276 -0.23 19.35 8.26
CA ALA A 276 -1.28 19.87 7.37
C ALA A 276 -2.69 19.71 7.95
N THR A 277 -2.91 18.71 8.81
CA THR A 277 -4.18 18.51 9.51
C THR A 277 -4.50 19.62 10.51
N ARG A 278 -3.49 20.30 11.08
CA ARG A 278 -3.71 21.43 12.02
C ARG A 278 -4.19 22.72 11.32
N VAL A 279 -3.83 22.93 10.07
CA VAL A 279 -4.27 24.11 9.31
C VAL A 279 -5.71 23.94 8.80
N ALA A 280 -6.15 22.71 8.52
CA ALA A 280 -7.50 22.42 8.06
C ALA A 280 -8.57 22.49 9.19
N ALA A 281 -8.18 22.30 10.46
CA ALA A 281 -9.10 22.35 11.59
C ALA A 281 -9.51 23.77 12.03
N GLY A 282 -8.85 24.82 11.51
CA GLY A 282 -9.07 26.21 11.93
C GLY A 282 -9.76 27.13 10.91
N GLY A 283 -10.13 26.67 9.72
CA GLY A 283 -10.66 27.56 8.68
C GLY A 283 -11.70 26.92 7.77
N ARG A 284 -12.80 27.64 7.54
CA ARG A 284 -13.89 27.32 6.60
C ARG A 284 -13.39 27.37 5.11
N GLY A 285 -12.41 26.55 4.73
CA GLY A 285 -11.81 26.64 3.39
C GLY A 285 -11.41 25.30 2.77
N THR A 286 -12.14 24.22 3.05
CA THR A 286 -11.72 22.84 2.74
C THR A 286 -11.76 22.49 1.24
N VAL A 287 -12.46 23.19 0.40
CA VAL A 287 -12.58 22.88 -1.04
C VAL A 287 -11.48 23.55 -1.86
N SER A 288 -11.11 24.78 -1.54
CA SER A 288 -10.05 25.52 -2.27
C SER A 288 -8.66 24.88 -2.16
N ASN A 289 -8.32 24.32 -1.01
CA ASN A 289 -6.98 23.73 -0.80
C ASN A 289 -6.77 22.41 -1.57
N VAL A 290 -7.84 21.65 -1.83
CA VAL A 290 -7.75 20.42 -2.64
C VAL A 290 -7.54 20.76 -4.12
N ILE A 291 -8.15 21.84 -4.60
CA ILE A 291 -8.03 22.31 -6.00
C ILE A 291 -6.62 22.87 -6.26
N ILE A 292 -6.04 23.61 -5.32
CA ILE A 292 -4.66 24.13 -5.41
C ILE A 292 -3.63 23.00 -5.45
N VAL A 293 -3.86 21.91 -4.70
CA VAL A 293 -2.97 20.74 -4.69
C VAL A 293 -2.97 19.98 -6.02
N LEU A 294 -4.07 20.06 -6.78
CA LEU A 294 -4.17 19.39 -8.10
C LEU A 294 -3.67 20.23 -9.28
N GLY A 295 -3.22 21.46 -9.05
CA GLY A 295 -2.74 22.35 -10.13
C GLY A 295 -3.83 22.74 -11.15
N LEU A 296 -5.09 22.47 -10.85
CA LEU A 296 -6.24 22.93 -11.64
C LEU A 296 -6.63 24.32 -11.10
N GLY A 297 -5.79 25.30 -11.41
CA GLY A 297 -6.09 26.71 -11.19
C GLY A 297 -7.28 27.10 -12.05
N VAL A 298 -8.46 27.14 -11.45
CA VAL A 298 -9.55 27.95 -12.00
C VAL A 298 -9.39 29.31 -11.36
N ASP A 299 -8.78 30.22 -12.11
CA ASP A 299 -8.74 31.65 -11.82
C ASP A 299 -10.18 32.15 -11.84
N THR A 300 -10.85 32.23 -10.68
CA THR A 300 -12.07 33.00 -10.54
C THR A 300 -11.67 34.42 -10.14
N GLY A 301 -11.27 35.21 -11.15
CA GLY A 301 -11.23 36.66 -11.01
C GLY A 301 -12.63 37.19 -10.75
N ALA A 302 -12.79 37.81 -9.60
CA ALA A 302 -13.69 38.94 -9.32
C ALA A 302 -13.36 39.45 -7.90
#